data_6af6eb8fbe2a742c85a1c35e8795cab3
#
_entry.id   6af6eb8fbe2a742c85a1c35e8795cab3
#
_cell.length_a   1.000
_cell.length_b   1.000
_cell.length_c   1.000
_cell.angle_alpha   90.00
_cell.angle_beta   90.00
_cell.angle_gamma   90.00
#
_symmetry.space_group_name_H-M   'P 1'
#
loop_
_entity.id
_entity.type
_entity.pdbx_description
1 polymer ?
#
loop_
_entity_poly.entity_id
_entity_poly.type
_entity_poly.pdbx_seq_one_letter_code
_entity_poly.pdbx_strand_id
1 'polypeptide(L)'
;MQNKNAPGLNRRLFLSAAGGLMAAGAAGRAMAQDNSTEFVPAATGPTNNISSFRMPTWQEHFKTLKNGAILADLTSRAVHFWGEDGTTYRLYPSSVPLSEDLTRRGYTEVIQKVMNPPWRPTASMKERNPDWPDLVPGGAPDNPLGTRALYLGWPAYRIHGTHDTRKIGRRSSNGCIGLYNEHVEELFEMAQVGTQVLLI
;
A
#
# COMPACT_ATOMS: atom_id res chain seq x y z
N MET A 1 -44.19 -48.93 0.82
CA MET A 1 -45.30 -48.17 0.21
C MET A 1 -44.62 -46.98 -0.41
N GLN A 2 -44.31 -47.01 -1.71
CA GLN A 2 -45.05 -46.54 -2.88
C GLN A 2 -45.41 -45.03 -2.69
N ASN A 3 -45.12 -44.10 -3.58
CA ASN A 3 -45.13 -44.06 -5.03
C ASN A 3 -44.49 -42.76 -5.53
N LYS A 4 -43.59 -42.71 -6.54
CA LYS A 4 -43.81 -42.39 -7.97
C LYS A 4 -44.35 -40.96 -8.23
N ASN A 5 -43.86 -40.16 -9.09
CA ASN A 5 -43.27 -40.13 -10.41
C ASN A 5 -43.18 -38.68 -10.89
N ALA A 6 -42.09 -38.34 -11.56
CA ALA A 6 -42.03 -37.23 -12.50
C ALA A 6 -42.88 -37.49 -13.77
N PRO A 7 -43.17 -36.48 -14.63
CA PRO A 7 -42.48 -36.59 -15.90
C PRO A 7 -41.98 -35.25 -16.49
N GLY A 8 -40.93 -35.40 -17.28
CA GLY A 8 -40.34 -34.38 -18.11
C GLY A 8 -41.19 -34.02 -19.34
N LEU A 9 -40.96 -32.83 -19.86
CA LEU A 9 -41.53 -32.37 -21.12
C LEU A 9 -40.43 -32.20 -22.15
N ASN A 10 -40.64 -32.99 -23.21
CA ASN A 10 -39.82 -33.11 -24.39
C ASN A 10 -39.89 -31.84 -25.28
N ARG A 11 -38.71 -31.49 -25.78
CA ARG A 11 -38.54 -30.79 -27.03
C ARG A 11 -39.02 -31.69 -28.19
N ARG A 12 -39.90 -31.20 -29.06
CA ARG A 12 -39.82 -31.49 -30.50
C ARG A 12 -40.95 -30.79 -31.27
N LEU A 13 -40.52 -30.20 -32.36
CA LEU A 13 -41.15 -30.01 -33.66
C LEU A 13 -42.36 -29.03 -33.78
N PHE A 14 -42.13 -27.97 -34.51
CA PHE A 14 -43.00 -27.65 -35.63
C PHE A 14 -42.16 -27.21 -36.83
N LEU A 15 -42.25 -28.03 -37.87
CA LEU A 15 -41.80 -27.77 -39.23
C LEU A 15 -43.06 -27.43 -40.06
N SER A 16 -42.80 -26.58 -41.09
CA SER A 16 -43.49 -26.40 -42.33
C SER A 16 -44.64 -25.37 -42.38
N ALA A 17 -44.49 -24.34 -43.20
CA ALA A 17 -44.94 -24.42 -44.58
C ALA A 17 -44.52 -23.19 -45.40
N ALA A 18 -44.27 -23.44 -46.66
CA ALA A 18 -43.77 -22.60 -47.71
C ALA A 18 -44.73 -21.48 -48.14
N GLY A 19 -44.15 -20.39 -48.65
CA GLY A 19 -44.88 -19.37 -49.41
C GLY A 19 -43.87 -18.40 -50.02
N GLY A 20 -43.52 -18.62 -51.29
CA GLY A 20 -42.63 -17.77 -52.02
C GLY A 20 -43.26 -16.46 -52.45
N LEU A 21 -42.47 -15.40 -52.46
CA LEU A 21 -42.66 -14.24 -53.36
C LEU A 21 -41.27 -13.67 -53.68
N MET A 22 -40.95 -13.64 -54.94
CA MET A 22 -39.85 -12.90 -55.53
C MET A 22 -40.05 -11.41 -55.34
N ALA A 23 -39.07 -10.69 -54.87
CA ALA A 23 -38.92 -9.27 -55.13
C ALA A 23 -37.45 -8.88 -55.18
N ALA A 24 -37.12 -8.25 -56.22
CA ALA A 24 -35.97 -7.60 -56.76
C ALA A 24 -34.86 -7.10 -55.78
N GLY A 25 -33.64 -7.19 -56.30
CA GLY A 25 -32.42 -6.79 -55.71
C GLY A 25 -32.33 -5.36 -55.13
N ALA A 26 -31.75 -5.30 -53.98
CA ALA A 26 -30.96 -4.15 -53.54
C ALA A 26 -29.65 -4.72 -53.06
N ALA A 27 -28.60 -4.44 -53.78
CA ALA A 27 -27.20 -4.69 -53.32
C ALA A 27 -26.97 -3.82 -52.09
N GLY A 28 -27.29 -4.37 -50.93
CA GLY A 28 -26.85 -3.80 -49.66
C GLY A 28 -25.35 -3.98 -49.56
N ARG A 29 -24.61 -2.90 -49.74
CA ARG A 29 -23.23 -2.82 -49.30
C ARG A 29 -23.21 -3.26 -47.83
N ALA A 30 -22.55 -4.39 -47.57
CA ALA A 30 -22.11 -4.73 -46.23
C ALA A 30 -21.17 -3.58 -45.81
N MET A 31 -21.69 -2.68 -45.00
CA MET A 31 -20.84 -1.82 -44.18
C MET A 31 -20.06 -2.77 -43.30
N ALA A 32 -18.80 -2.96 -43.57
CA ALA A 32 -17.87 -3.48 -42.57
C ALA A 32 -18.06 -2.58 -41.34
N GLN A 33 -18.62 -3.13 -40.29
CA GLN A 33 -18.51 -2.50 -38.98
C GLN A 33 -17.02 -2.45 -38.69
N ASP A 34 -16.46 -1.27 -38.92
CA ASP A 34 -15.12 -0.93 -38.46
C ASP A 34 -15.16 -1.04 -36.94
N ASN A 35 -14.65 -2.17 -36.44
CA ASN A 35 -14.50 -2.43 -35.03
C ASN A 35 -13.20 -1.71 -34.55
N SER A 36 -13.01 -0.49 -35.06
CA SER A 36 -12.09 0.44 -34.43
C SER A 36 -12.72 0.77 -33.07
N THR A 37 -12.18 0.16 -32.04
CA THR A 37 -12.39 0.61 -30.67
C THR A 37 -11.83 2.03 -30.65
N GLU A 38 -12.69 3.01 -30.96
CA GLU A 38 -12.36 4.40 -30.78
C GLU A 38 -11.98 4.54 -29.32
N PHE A 39 -10.71 4.84 -29.07
CA PHE A 39 -10.19 5.07 -27.73
C PHE A 39 -10.91 6.32 -27.22
N VAL A 40 -12.05 6.11 -26.53
CA VAL A 40 -12.70 7.18 -25.81
C VAL A 40 -11.75 7.52 -24.67
N PRO A 41 -11.10 8.71 -24.67
CA PRO A 41 -10.28 9.10 -23.55
C PRO A 41 -11.18 9.04 -22.33
N ALA A 42 -10.79 8.24 -21.35
CA ALA A 42 -11.47 8.20 -20.06
C ALA A 42 -11.63 9.65 -19.62
N ALA A 43 -12.88 10.03 -19.29
CA ALA A 43 -13.19 11.37 -18.81
C ALA A 43 -12.14 11.78 -17.78
N THR A 44 -11.57 12.93 -17.98
CA THR A 44 -10.49 13.53 -17.19
C THR A 44 -10.91 13.69 -15.73
N GLY A 45 -10.85 12.59 -14.96
CA GLY A 45 -10.53 12.70 -13.55
C GLY A 45 -9.14 13.33 -13.44
N PRO A 46 -8.73 13.84 -12.28
CA PRO A 46 -7.40 14.41 -12.15
C PRO A 46 -6.40 13.38 -12.63
N THR A 47 -5.93 13.54 -13.85
CA THR A 47 -4.82 12.75 -14.38
C THR A 47 -3.65 13.08 -13.49
N ASN A 48 -3.23 12.13 -12.65
CA ASN A 48 -1.95 12.19 -12.01
C ASN A 48 -0.92 12.26 -13.15
N ASN A 49 -0.57 13.47 -13.50
CA ASN A 49 0.40 13.73 -14.54
C ASN A 49 1.74 13.16 -14.04
N ILE A 50 2.15 12.02 -14.58
CA ILE A 50 3.43 11.38 -14.24
C ILE A 50 4.59 12.37 -14.42
N SER A 51 4.46 13.34 -15.33
CA SER A 51 5.44 14.41 -15.53
C SER A 51 5.51 15.40 -14.35
N SER A 52 4.55 15.40 -13.44
CA SER A 52 4.57 16.20 -12.20
C SER A 52 5.05 15.39 -10.99
N PHE A 53 5.35 14.08 -11.15
CA PHE A 53 5.98 13.30 -10.10
C PHE A 53 7.43 13.78 -9.94
N ARG A 54 7.63 14.64 -8.97
CA ARG A 54 8.94 15.14 -8.60
C ARG A 54 9.45 14.30 -7.43
N MET A 55 10.56 13.60 -7.61
CA MET A 55 11.23 12.97 -6.48
C MET A 55 11.75 14.07 -5.55
N PRO A 56 11.43 13.99 -4.24
CA PRO A 56 11.95 14.96 -3.30
C PRO A 56 13.48 14.87 -3.27
N THR A 57 14.12 16.02 -3.14
CA THR A 57 15.56 16.09 -2.92
C THR A 57 15.82 16.35 -1.44
N TRP A 58 16.90 15.81 -0.89
CA TRP A 58 17.20 16.00 0.52
C TRP A 58 17.40 17.48 0.89
N GLN A 59 17.90 18.31 -0.04
CA GLN A 59 18.13 19.75 0.18
C GLN A 59 16.85 20.53 0.45
N GLU A 60 15.70 20.05 -0.01
CA GLU A 60 14.40 20.68 0.26
C GLU A 60 13.98 20.49 1.73
N HIS A 61 14.55 19.51 2.41
CA HIS A 61 14.11 19.08 3.73
C HIS A 61 15.19 19.11 4.81
N PHE A 62 16.44 18.97 4.45
CA PHE A 62 17.56 18.89 5.40
C PHE A 62 18.67 19.86 5.05
N LYS A 63 19.33 20.41 6.07
CA LYS A 63 20.46 21.33 5.87
C LYS A 63 21.76 20.59 5.49
N THR A 64 21.91 19.37 5.96
CA THR A 64 23.08 18.50 5.74
C THR A 64 22.64 17.05 5.74
N LEU A 65 23.50 16.15 5.24
CA LEU A 65 23.31 14.70 5.33
C LEU A 65 24.16 14.06 6.45
N LYS A 66 24.55 14.84 7.45
CA LYS A 66 25.31 14.26 8.58
C LYS A 66 24.52 13.12 9.22
N ASN A 67 25.14 11.96 9.35
CA ASN A 67 24.55 10.70 9.82
C ASN A 67 23.40 10.17 8.93
N GLY A 68 23.24 10.69 7.69
CA GLY A 68 22.14 10.36 6.81
C GLY A 68 20.83 11.09 7.14
N ALA A 69 19.84 10.94 6.28
CA ALA A 69 18.53 11.57 6.43
C ALA A 69 17.39 10.65 5.96
N ILE A 70 16.27 10.66 6.69
CA ILE A 70 15.06 9.92 6.40
C ILE A 70 13.90 10.91 6.28
N LEU A 71 13.20 10.88 5.13
CA LEU A 71 11.93 11.55 4.94
C LEU A 71 10.81 10.51 4.90
N ALA A 72 9.88 10.58 5.85
CA ALA A 72 8.65 9.79 5.82
C ALA A 72 7.51 10.68 5.30
N ASP A 73 7.19 10.51 4.02
CA ASP A 73 6.05 11.17 3.38
C ASP A 73 4.78 10.36 3.67
N LEU A 74 3.94 10.90 4.54
CA LEU A 74 2.71 10.26 4.98
C LEU A 74 1.60 10.32 3.91
N THR A 75 1.72 11.23 2.96
CA THR A 75 0.77 11.38 1.85
C THR A 75 1.01 10.34 0.79
N SER A 76 2.24 10.22 0.31
CA SER A 76 2.63 9.19 -0.66
C SER A 76 2.81 7.81 -0.01
N ARG A 77 2.90 7.75 1.31
CA ARG A 77 3.15 6.52 2.08
C ARG A 77 4.48 5.87 1.70
N ALA A 78 5.49 6.70 1.66
CA ALA A 78 6.83 6.32 1.27
C ALA A 78 7.86 6.84 2.28
N VAL A 79 8.93 6.07 2.43
CA VAL A 79 10.11 6.46 3.21
C VAL A 79 11.28 6.62 2.24
N HIS A 80 11.84 7.80 2.20
CA HIS A 80 13.05 8.12 1.45
C HIS A 80 14.24 8.14 2.42
N PHE A 81 15.34 7.56 2.01
CA PHE A 81 16.60 7.59 2.75
C PHE A 81 17.72 8.13 1.86
N TRP A 82 18.50 9.03 2.39
CA TRP A 82 19.75 9.52 1.78
C TRP A 82 20.90 9.24 2.75
N GLY A 83 21.93 8.59 2.24
CA GLY A 83 23.16 8.33 2.97
C GLY A 83 23.97 9.61 3.18
N GLU A 84 24.82 9.60 4.21
CA GLU A 84 25.78 10.70 4.49
C GLU A 84 26.75 10.95 3.32
N ASP A 85 26.99 9.93 2.49
CA ASP A 85 27.84 10.00 1.29
C ASP A 85 27.26 10.88 0.16
N GLY A 86 25.98 11.28 0.28
CA GLY A 86 25.26 12.08 -0.71
C GLY A 86 24.94 11.35 -2.02
N THR A 87 25.31 10.09 -2.16
CA THR A 87 25.11 9.25 -3.35
C THR A 87 24.14 8.09 -3.11
N THR A 88 24.11 7.57 -1.89
CA THR A 88 23.19 6.50 -1.51
C THR A 88 21.77 7.07 -1.38
N TYR A 89 20.83 6.51 -2.17
CA TYR A 89 19.41 6.81 -2.06
C TYR A 89 18.58 5.53 -2.07
N ARG A 90 17.56 5.48 -1.21
CA ARG A 90 16.60 4.38 -1.17
C ARG A 90 15.18 4.92 -1.00
N LEU A 91 14.23 4.19 -1.57
CA LEU A 91 12.80 4.48 -1.49
C LEU A 91 12.04 3.22 -1.08
N TYR A 92 11.27 3.32 -0.02
CA TYR A 92 10.49 2.20 0.52
C TYR A 92 9.01 2.54 0.62
N PRO A 93 8.10 1.67 0.16
CA PRO A 93 6.69 1.80 0.48
C PRO A 93 6.48 1.56 1.97
N SER A 94 5.57 2.32 2.57
CA SER A 94 5.33 2.26 4.01
C SER A 94 3.86 2.22 4.40
N SER A 95 3.57 1.69 5.58
CA SER A 95 2.34 1.98 6.29
C SER A 95 2.52 3.24 7.13
N VAL A 96 1.45 4.02 7.25
CA VAL A 96 1.45 5.30 7.98
C VAL A 96 0.29 5.35 8.97
N PRO A 97 0.25 6.34 9.89
CA PRO A 97 -0.81 6.46 10.87
C PRO A 97 -2.21 6.43 10.26
N LEU A 98 -3.13 5.73 10.95
CA LEU A 98 -4.51 5.52 10.51
C LEU A 98 -5.28 6.84 10.39
N SER A 99 -5.05 7.77 11.33
CA SER A 99 -5.77 9.03 11.45
C SER A 99 -4.84 10.19 11.83
N GLU A 100 -5.31 11.42 11.70
CA GLU A 100 -4.51 12.61 11.98
C GLU A 100 -4.20 12.77 13.48
N ASP A 101 -5.10 12.35 14.36
CA ASP A 101 -4.90 12.36 15.82
C ASP A 101 -3.77 11.40 16.27
N LEU A 102 -3.48 10.37 15.46
CA LEU A 102 -2.36 9.46 15.68
C LEU A 102 -1.08 9.91 14.93
N THR A 103 -1.19 10.98 14.17
CA THR A 103 -0.11 11.45 13.30
C THR A 103 0.70 12.55 13.98
N ARG A 104 2.02 12.39 13.97
CA ARG A 104 2.95 13.45 14.35
C ARG A 104 3.83 13.81 13.16
N ARG A 105 3.96 15.12 12.89
CA ARG A 105 4.80 15.65 11.82
C ARG A 105 5.91 16.51 12.41
N GLY A 106 6.98 16.65 11.67
CA GLY A 106 8.12 17.47 12.04
C GLY A 106 9.43 16.70 12.13
N TYR A 107 10.44 17.39 12.59
CA TYR A 107 11.79 16.84 12.70
C TYR A 107 11.99 16.04 14.00
N THR A 108 12.73 14.97 13.85
CA THR A 108 13.22 14.12 14.94
C THR A 108 14.51 13.43 14.46
N GLU A 109 14.99 12.47 15.20
CA GLU A 109 16.17 11.67 14.85
C GLU A 109 16.03 10.23 15.33
N VAL A 110 16.83 9.35 14.78
CA VAL A 110 16.99 7.98 15.29
C VAL A 110 17.78 8.03 16.59
N ILE A 111 17.18 7.64 17.70
CA ILE A 111 17.83 7.63 19.01
C ILE A 111 18.31 6.23 19.44
N GLN A 112 17.76 5.18 18.84
CA GLN A 112 18.11 3.79 19.14
C GLN A 112 17.75 2.87 17.98
N LYS A 113 18.57 1.85 17.78
CA LYS A 113 18.36 0.76 16.81
C LYS A 113 18.21 -0.56 17.57
N VAL A 114 17.14 -1.32 17.27
CA VAL A 114 16.86 -2.58 17.99
C VAL A 114 16.55 -3.70 16.98
N MET A 115 17.30 -4.80 17.10
CA MET A 115 17.01 -6.05 16.40
C MET A 115 15.99 -6.86 17.19
N ASN A 116 15.03 -7.48 16.48
CA ASN A 116 13.96 -8.26 17.09
C ASN A 116 13.31 -7.52 18.27
N PRO A 117 12.76 -6.31 18.04
CA PRO A 117 12.20 -5.51 19.13
C PRO A 117 10.99 -6.21 19.74
N PRO A 118 10.88 -6.29 21.08
CA PRO A 118 9.64 -6.74 21.71
C PRO A 118 8.57 -5.66 21.52
N TRP A 119 7.32 -6.09 21.29
CA TRP A 119 6.20 -5.18 21.17
C TRP A 119 5.36 -5.16 22.46
N ARG A 120 5.06 -3.96 22.93
CA ARG A 120 4.09 -3.72 24.00
C ARG A 120 3.10 -2.66 23.54
N PRO A 121 1.80 -2.90 23.65
CA PRO A 121 0.80 -1.86 23.39
C PRO A 121 0.94 -0.73 24.40
N THR A 122 0.71 0.50 23.94
CA THR A 122 0.56 1.65 24.84
C THR A 122 -0.76 1.57 25.60
N ALA A 123 -0.92 2.35 26.68
CA ALA A 123 -2.18 2.39 27.43
C ALA A 123 -3.37 2.69 26.51
N SER A 124 -3.27 3.71 25.65
CA SER A 124 -4.31 4.07 24.69
C SER A 124 -4.61 2.99 23.63
N MET A 125 -3.62 2.17 23.27
CA MET A 125 -3.85 1.00 22.41
C MET A 125 -4.64 -0.09 23.15
N LYS A 126 -4.33 -0.33 24.41
CA LYS A 126 -5.06 -1.29 25.27
C LYS A 126 -6.49 -0.84 25.54
N GLU A 127 -6.73 0.45 25.71
CA GLU A 127 -8.08 1.00 25.84
C GLU A 127 -8.94 0.71 24.59
N ARG A 128 -8.36 0.86 23.41
CA ARG A 128 -9.05 0.57 22.15
C ARG A 128 -9.16 -0.93 21.84
N ASN A 129 -8.26 -1.73 22.35
CA ASN A 129 -8.19 -3.18 22.11
C ASN A 129 -7.77 -3.90 23.41
N PRO A 130 -8.70 -4.11 24.36
CA PRO A 130 -8.39 -4.70 25.65
C PRO A 130 -7.80 -6.11 25.59
N ASP A 131 -8.18 -6.87 24.53
CA ASP A 131 -7.76 -8.26 24.32
C ASP A 131 -6.33 -8.41 23.78
N TRP A 132 -5.66 -7.31 23.41
CA TRP A 132 -4.29 -7.40 22.95
C TRP A 132 -3.35 -7.86 24.07
N PRO A 133 -2.33 -8.69 23.76
CA PRO A 133 -1.36 -9.15 24.75
C PRO A 133 -0.57 -7.98 25.34
N ASP A 134 -0.12 -8.10 26.57
CA ASP A 134 0.73 -7.09 27.21
C ASP A 134 2.14 -7.06 26.64
N LEU A 135 2.56 -8.16 26.03
CA LEU A 135 3.87 -8.33 25.40
C LEU A 135 3.79 -9.35 24.28
N VAL A 136 4.35 -8.98 23.12
CA VAL A 136 4.75 -9.93 22.07
C VAL A 136 6.28 -9.96 22.07
N PRO A 137 6.90 -11.13 22.28
CA PRO A 137 8.37 -11.25 22.31
C PRO A 137 9.01 -10.82 20.99
N GLY A 138 10.24 -10.34 21.06
CA GLY A 138 11.05 -10.08 19.86
C GLY A 138 11.32 -11.37 19.09
N GLY A 139 11.19 -11.31 17.76
CA GLY A 139 11.36 -12.47 16.88
C GLY A 139 10.15 -13.39 16.79
N ALA A 140 9.06 -13.14 17.53
CA ALA A 140 7.81 -13.87 17.33
C ALA A 140 7.23 -13.61 15.93
N PRO A 141 6.67 -14.63 15.26
CA PRO A 141 6.20 -14.52 13.87
C PRO A 141 5.02 -13.54 13.72
N ASP A 142 4.29 -13.28 14.79
CA ASP A 142 3.15 -12.36 14.87
C ASP A 142 3.52 -11.00 15.47
N ASN A 143 4.81 -10.72 15.68
CA ASN A 143 5.25 -9.45 16.27
C ASN A 143 4.94 -8.27 15.32
N PRO A 144 4.12 -7.30 15.76
CA PRO A 144 3.76 -6.14 14.96
C PRO A 144 4.94 -5.26 14.52
N LEU A 145 6.06 -5.31 15.21
CA LEU A 145 7.27 -4.53 14.89
C LEU A 145 8.23 -5.23 13.93
N GLY A 146 7.94 -6.48 13.55
CA GLY A 146 8.79 -7.23 12.63
C GLY A 146 10.19 -7.48 13.18
N THR A 147 11.19 -7.47 12.30
CA THR A 147 12.56 -7.90 12.59
C THR A 147 13.47 -6.80 13.12
N ARG A 148 13.20 -5.52 12.79
CA ARG A 148 14.04 -4.36 13.15
C ARG A 148 13.18 -3.16 13.50
N ALA A 149 13.70 -2.30 14.38
CA ALA A 149 13.10 -1.01 14.66
C ALA A 149 14.15 0.09 14.87
N LEU A 150 13.89 1.25 14.28
CA LEU A 150 14.56 2.52 14.52
C LEU A 150 13.66 3.35 15.43
N TYR A 151 14.06 3.55 16.69
CA TYR A 151 13.31 4.35 17.64
C TYR A 151 13.62 5.82 17.41
N LEU A 152 12.58 6.63 17.39
CA LEU A 152 12.68 8.07 17.15
C LEU A 152 12.68 8.85 18.47
N GLY A 153 13.15 10.09 18.44
CA GLY A 153 13.18 10.97 19.61
C GLY A 153 11.82 11.32 20.21
N TRP A 154 10.74 10.89 19.57
CA TRP A 154 9.38 11.05 20.11
C TRP A 154 8.92 9.77 20.82
N PRO A 155 8.25 9.89 22.00
CA PRO A 155 7.74 8.74 22.72
C PRO A 155 6.85 7.85 21.83
N ALA A 156 7.11 6.54 21.85
CA ALA A 156 6.37 5.51 21.14
C ALA A 156 6.39 5.59 19.60
N TYR A 157 7.19 6.48 19.00
CA TYR A 157 7.35 6.55 17.53
C TYR A 157 8.56 5.74 17.06
N ARG A 158 8.35 4.98 15.98
CA ARG A 158 9.37 4.09 15.38
C ARG A 158 9.17 3.98 13.88
N ILE A 159 10.27 3.71 13.19
CA ILE A 159 10.25 3.10 11.85
C ILE A 159 10.61 1.63 12.07
N HIS A 160 9.77 0.69 11.65
CA HIS A 160 9.91 -0.72 12.00
C HIS A 160 9.41 -1.67 10.90
N GLY A 161 9.75 -2.94 10.99
CA GLY A 161 9.20 -3.98 10.15
C GLY A 161 7.73 -4.31 10.45
N THR A 162 7.19 -5.31 9.81
CA THR A 162 5.84 -5.80 10.11
C THR A 162 5.70 -7.29 9.81
N HIS A 163 4.91 -8.00 10.60
CA HIS A 163 4.46 -9.35 10.28
C HIS A 163 3.29 -9.34 9.27
N ASP A 164 2.54 -8.22 9.18
CA ASP A 164 1.38 -8.10 8.31
C ASP A 164 1.68 -7.16 7.13
N THR A 165 2.16 -7.75 6.04
CA THR A 165 2.55 -7.03 4.82
C THR A 165 1.38 -6.33 4.11
N ARG A 166 0.12 -6.73 4.39
CA ARG A 166 -1.08 -6.09 3.83
C ARG A 166 -1.27 -4.65 4.30
N LYS A 167 -0.58 -4.26 5.38
CA LYS A 167 -0.58 -2.90 5.93
C LYS A 167 0.24 -1.92 5.09
N ILE A 168 1.26 -2.40 4.37
CA ILE A 168 2.15 -1.55 3.58
C ILE A 168 1.36 -0.86 2.45
N GLY A 169 1.65 0.42 2.24
CA GLY A 169 0.91 1.27 1.31
C GLY A 169 -0.43 1.80 1.84
N ARG A 170 -0.75 1.59 3.13
CA ARG A 170 -2.04 1.96 3.73
C ARG A 170 -1.88 2.84 4.97
N ARG A 171 -2.94 3.59 5.30
CA ARG A 171 -3.14 4.16 6.63
C ARG A 171 -3.64 3.05 7.56
N SER A 172 -2.77 2.53 8.42
CA SER A 172 -3.06 1.32 9.20
C SER A 172 -2.30 1.22 10.53
N SER A 173 -1.41 2.17 10.84
CA SER A 173 -0.62 2.14 12.07
C SER A 173 -1.24 2.99 13.19
N ASN A 174 -0.80 2.74 14.41
CA ASN A 174 -1.15 3.55 15.58
C ASN A 174 -0.10 4.66 15.86
N GLY A 175 0.49 5.24 14.82
CA GLY A 175 1.45 6.34 14.92
C GLY A 175 2.80 6.04 14.28
N CYS A 176 3.25 4.78 14.27
CA CYS A 176 4.54 4.38 13.72
C CYS A 176 4.52 4.27 12.18
N ILE A 177 5.70 4.19 11.60
CA ILE A 177 5.93 3.96 10.17
C ILE A 177 6.38 2.51 10.00
N GLY A 178 5.55 1.70 9.33
CA GLY A 178 5.85 0.30 9.07
C GLY A 178 6.41 0.09 7.66
N LEU A 179 7.42 -0.78 7.56
CA LEU A 179 8.06 -1.21 6.31
C LEU A 179 7.95 -2.73 6.16
N TYR A 180 8.21 -3.26 4.98
CA TYR A 180 8.52 -4.68 4.84
C TYR A 180 9.76 -5.03 5.66
N ASN A 181 9.86 -6.27 6.14
CA ASN A 181 10.99 -6.68 6.97
C ASN A 181 12.32 -6.53 6.23
N GLU A 182 12.39 -6.94 4.97
CA GLU A 182 13.56 -6.77 4.12
C GLU A 182 13.98 -5.30 3.93
N HIS A 183 13.00 -4.40 3.82
CA HIS A 183 13.27 -2.97 3.67
C HIS A 183 13.77 -2.33 4.98
N VAL A 184 13.17 -2.69 6.11
CA VAL A 184 13.66 -2.15 7.39
C VAL A 184 15.03 -2.72 7.76
N GLU A 185 15.34 -3.94 7.36
CA GLU A 185 16.65 -4.55 7.54
C GLU A 185 17.71 -3.79 6.75
N GLU A 186 17.47 -3.52 5.45
CA GLU A 186 18.36 -2.69 4.63
C GLU A 186 18.53 -1.29 5.21
N LEU A 187 17.42 -0.62 5.56
CA LEU A 187 17.47 0.71 6.17
C LEU A 187 18.20 0.69 7.52
N PHE A 188 18.03 -0.35 8.31
CA PHE A 188 18.69 -0.53 9.61
C PHE A 188 20.19 -0.58 9.49
N GLU A 189 20.73 -1.24 8.46
CA GLU A 189 22.18 -1.30 8.24
C GLU A 189 22.77 0.07 7.83
N MET A 190 22.03 0.85 7.06
CA MET A 190 22.49 2.15 6.56
C MET A 190 22.27 3.30 7.54
N ALA A 191 21.15 3.30 8.27
CA ALA A 191 20.84 4.35 9.24
C ALA A 191 21.67 4.21 10.51
N GLN A 192 22.01 5.33 11.13
CA GLN A 192 22.79 5.42 12.36
C GLN A 192 21.96 6.06 13.48
N VAL A 193 22.40 5.91 14.74
CA VAL A 193 21.91 6.78 15.80
C VAL A 193 22.33 8.22 15.46
N GLY A 194 21.38 9.16 15.51
CA GLY A 194 21.56 10.53 15.04
C GLY A 194 21.19 10.75 13.56
N THR A 195 20.76 9.70 12.81
CA THR A 195 20.15 9.91 11.48
C THR A 195 18.95 10.83 11.63
N GLN A 196 18.95 11.90 10.86
CA GLN A 196 17.89 12.90 10.84
C GLN A 196 16.59 12.29 10.27
N VAL A 197 15.47 12.60 10.86
CA VAL A 197 14.16 12.10 10.39
C VAL A 197 13.18 13.26 10.30
N LEU A 198 12.47 13.34 9.19
CA LEU A 198 11.36 14.27 9.00
C LEU A 198 10.11 13.50 8.59
N LEU A 199 9.00 13.73 9.27
CA LEU A 199 7.66 13.25 8.89
C LEU A 199 6.85 14.44 8.33
N ILE A 200 6.31 14.32 7.09
CA ILE A 200 5.47 15.32 6.40
C ILE A 200 4.10 14.78 6.00
#